data_bab9257beae61f7999f5d5dffa322d58
#
_entry.id   bab9257beae61f7999f5d5dffa322d58
#
_cell.length_a   1.000
_cell.length_b   1.000
_cell.length_c   1.000
_cell.angle_alpha   90.00
_cell.angle_beta   90.00
_cell.angle_gamma   90.00
#
_symmetry.space_group_name_H-M   'P 1'
#
loop_
_entity.id
_entity.type
_entity.pdbx_description
1 polymer ?
#
loop_
_entity_poly.entity_id
_entity_poly.type
_entity_poly.pdbx_seq_one_letter_code
_entity_poly.pdbx_strand_id
1 'polypeptide(L)'
;MSFSLRIKFSIIYGLVGSCLQGSTFKDTSTIIQEWVQTEQLIGKETTEWNIEKATLLDIRDALKTEIIELDKRLEEFEEEAVGATQQRTELLEQKSEIEETTRSLVESVNALKIQVEEAYKLLPTPLAKRLKPFRQKLNYHNGRNNFSLRQRVDTLLSLLQAISLYHRNISLERQEFSLEDRVSREFQVIYFGLGIAYFVNESGTVAGYGSPSKDGWVWKRDDSLAQEIATGVDMMNNQAMPRFLKLPFPHPEEPNQ
;
A
#
# COMPACT_ATOMS: atom_id res chain seq x y z
N MET A 1 -17.37 -69.99 -8.25
CA MET A 1 -18.12 -70.97 -9.05
C MET A 1 -17.14 -71.94 -9.65
N SER A 2 -17.10 -73.18 -9.06
CA SER A 2 -16.16 -74.27 -9.44
C SER A 2 -16.73 -75.02 -10.63
N PHE A 3 -15.99 -75.01 -11.74
CA PHE A 3 -16.26 -75.91 -12.86
C PHE A 3 -15.32 -77.13 -12.75
N SER A 4 -15.83 -78.22 -12.18
CA SER A 4 -15.17 -79.50 -12.17
C SER A 4 -15.49 -80.24 -13.49
N LEU A 5 -14.52 -80.31 -14.39
CA LEU A 5 -14.67 -81.11 -15.57
C LEU A 5 -14.13 -82.50 -15.30
N ARG A 6 -15.06 -83.42 -15.04
CA ARG A 6 -14.78 -84.87 -14.93
C ARG A 6 -14.72 -85.45 -16.33
N ILE A 7 -13.56 -85.81 -16.83
CA ILE A 7 -13.40 -86.63 -18.02
C ILE A 7 -13.47 -88.10 -17.60
N LYS A 8 -14.52 -88.76 -18.04
CA LYS A 8 -14.71 -90.16 -17.87
C LYS A 8 -13.81 -90.91 -18.83
N PHE A 9 -12.92 -91.71 -18.28
CA PHE A 9 -12.19 -92.74 -19.04
C PHE A 9 -13.12 -93.87 -19.35
N SER A 10 -13.37 -94.17 -20.66
CA SER A 10 -14.06 -95.35 -21.15
C SER A 10 -12.96 -96.31 -21.72
N ILE A 11 -12.80 -97.41 -21.03
CA ILE A 11 -11.92 -98.54 -21.46
C ILE A 11 -12.67 -99.36 -22.48
N ILE A 12 -12.13 -99.49 -23.66
CA ILE A 12 -12.56 -100.52 -24.64
C ILE A 12 -11.39 -101.50 -24.77
N TYR A 13 -11.68 -102.72 -24.24
CA TYR A 13 -10.83 -103.97 -24.49
C TYR A 13 -11.26 -104.52 -25.84
N GLY A 14 -10.27 -104.82 -26.69
CA GLY A 14 -10.51 -105.62 -27.95
C GLY A 14 -9.20 -105.99 -28.62
N LEU A 15 -8.74 -107.16 -28.32
CA LEU A 15 -8.23 -108.28 -29.15
C LEU A 15 -6.97 -108.11 -29.97
N VAL A 16 -5.99 -108.75 -29.43
CA VAL A 16 -5.06 -109.85 -29.94
C VAL A 16 -4.89 -109.96 -31.43
N GLY A 17 -3.68 -109.91 -31.86
CA GLY A 17 -3.22 -110.44 -33.17
C GLY A 17 -1.78 -110.02 -33.51
N SER A 18 -0.89 -110.90 -33.25
CA SER A 18 0.50 -111.02 -33.71
C SER A 18 0.94 -110.25 -34.91
N CYS A 19 2.08 -109.59 -34.81
CA CYS A 19 3.22 -109.77 -35.65
C CYS A 19 4.50 -109.08 -35.03
N LEU A 20 5.43 -109.83 -34.72
CA LEU A 20 6.78 -109.43 -34.40
C LEU A 20 7.40 -108.72 -35.58
N GLN A 21 7.74 -107.44 -35.44
CA GLN A 21 8.83 -106.84 -36.21
C GLN A 21 9.49 -105.78 -35.38
N GLY A 22 10.81 -105.79 -35.23
CA GLY A 22 11.67 -105.04 -34.39
C GLY A 22 11.82 -103.52 -34.71
N SER A 23 10.71 -102.82 -34.91
CA SER A 23 10.67 -101.37 -35.09
C SER A 23 10.10 -100.62 -33.88
N THR A 24 9.40 -101.29 -32.97
CA THR A 24 8.67 -100.68 -31.87
C THR A 24 9.48 -100.06 -30.76
N PHE A 25 10.74 -100.46 -30.59
CA PHE A 25 11.59 -99.97 -29.51
C PHE A 25 12.11 -98.53 -29.79
N LYS A 26 12.46 -98.24 -31.07
CA LYS A 26 12.89 -96.88 -31.51
C LYS A 26 11.74 -95.89 -31.47
N ASP A 27 10.57 -96.25 -31.94
CA ASP A 27 9.40 -95.43 -31.97
C ASP A 27 8.87 -95.06 -30.53
N THR A 28 8.93 -96.07 -29.63
CA THR A 28 8.57 -95.86 -28.21
C THR A 28 9.54 -94.95 -27.51
N SER A 29 10.84 -95.07 -27.82
CA SER A 29 11.93 -94.21 -27.27
C SER A 29 11.73 -92.73 -27.77
N THR A 30 11.37 -92.56 -29.03
CA THR A 30 11.12 -91.21 -29.60
C THR A 30 9.91 -90.60 -28.97
N ILE A 31 8.80 -91.30 -28.80
CA ILE A 31 7.57 -90.79 -28.16
C ILE A 31 7.86 -90.45 -26.70
N ILE A 32 8.62 -91.19 -25.96
CA ILE A 32 9.01 -90.85 -24.57
C ILE A 32 9.89 -89.60 -24.54
N GLN A 33 10.83 -89.45 -25.48
CA GLN A 33 11.64 -88.27 -25.63
C GLN A 33 10.74 -86.98 -25.93
N GLU A 34 9.83 -87.11 -26.88
CA GLU A 34 8.94 -86.07 -27.20
C GLU A 34 8.00 -85.70 -26.03
N TRP A 35 7.51 -86.71 -25.30
CA TRP A 35 6.71 -86.47 -24.07
C TRP A 35 7.53 -85.76 -23.00
N VAL A 36 8.77 -86.19 -22.74
CA VAL A 36 9.65 -85.49 -21.77
C VAL A 36 9.97 -84.06 -22.18
N GLN A 37 10.22 -83.86 -23.47
CA GLN A 37 10.39 -82.49 -24.00
C GLN A 37 9.17 -81.63 -23.83
N THR A 38 7.98 -82.18 -24.10
CA THR A 38 6.69 -81.46 -23.94
C THR A 38 6.45 -81.16 -22.47
N GLU A 39 6.71 -82.09 -21.56
CA GLU A 39 6.61 -81.91 -20.11
C GLU A 39 7.58 -80.83 -19.59
N GLN A 40 8.82 -80.84 -20.12
CA GLN A 40 9.81 -79.82 -19.82
C GLN A 40 9.35 -78.41 -20.33
N LEU A 41 8.76 -78.34 -21.54
CA LEU A 41 8.27 -77.12 -22.11
C LEU A 41 7.09 -76.56 -21.30
N ILE A 42 6.13 -77.46 -20.96
CA ILE A 42 4.98 -77.08 -20.10
C ILE A 42 5.46 -76.58 -18.75
N GLY A 43 6.46 -77.25 -18.12
CA GLY A 43 7.03 -76.83 -16.87
C GLY A 43 7.74 -75.48 -16.95
N LYS A 44 8.42 -75.23 -18.08
CA LYS A 44 9.10 -73.95 -18.33
C LYS A 44 8.07 -72.82 -18.53
N GLU A 45 7.09 -73.05 -19.44
CA GLU A 45 6.01 -72.08 -19.71
C GLU A 45 5.19 -71.79 -18.45
N THR A 46 4.90 -72.81 -17.64
CA THR A 46 4.17 -72.61 -16.34
C THR A 46 4.97 -71.75 -15.38
N THR A 47 6.29 -71.97 -15.32
CA THR A 47 7.17 -71.17 -14.44
C THR A 47 7.27 -69.72 -14.93
N GLU A 48 7.48 -69.51 -16.25
CA GLU A 48 7.53 -68.19 -16.88
C GLU A 48 6.20 -67.44 -16.67
N TRP A 49 5.07 -68.08 -16.89
CA TRP A 49 3.73 -67.54 -16.67
C TRP A 49 3.50 -67.11 -15.18
N ASN A 50 3.96 -67.95 -14.23
CA ASN A 50 3.82 -67.61 -12.82
C ASN A 50 4.66 -66.38 -12.41
N ILE A 51 5.88 -66.29 -12.99
CA ILE A 51 6.75 -65.12 -12.77
C ILE A 51 6.12 -63.85 -13.40
N GLU A 52 5.65 -63.94 -14.64
CA GLU A 52 5.01 -62.85 -15.34
C GLU A 52 3.75 -62.40 -14.62
N LYS A 53 2.89 -63.34 -14.19
CA LYS A 53 1.70 -63.04 -13.40
C LYS A 53 2.03 -62.37 -12.09
N ALA A 54 3.06 -62.81 -11.38
CA ALA A 54 3.50 -62.18 -10.13
C ALA A 54 3.94 -60.72 -10.38
N THR A 55 4.79 -60.53 -11.41
CA THR A 55 5.27 -59.21 -11.82
C THR A 55 4.11 -58.24 -12.21
N LEU A 56 3.14 -58.75 -12.96
CA LEU A 56 1.97 -57.95 -13.33
C LEU A 56 1.08 -57.59 -12.13
N LEU A 57 0.96 -58.47 -11.15
CA LEU A 57 0.27 -58.18 -9.88
C LEU A 57 1.01 -57.14 -9.08
N ASP A 58 2.33 -57.18 -8.99
CA ASP A 58 3.16 -56.23 -8.29
C ASP A 58 3.06 -54.83 -8.96
N ILE A 59 3.15 -54.80 -10.30
CA ILE A 59 2.98 -53.55 -11.07
C ILE A 59 1.59 -52.98 -10.84
N ARG A 60 0.54 -53.79 -10.89
CA ARG A 60 -0.83 -53.32 -10.62
C ARG A 60 -0.97 -52.73 -9.25
N ASP A 61 -0.39 -53.35 -8.22
CA ASP A 61 -0.50 -52.85 -6.84
C ASP A 61 0.34 -51.59 -6.63
N ALA A 62 1.51 -51.49 -7.27
CA ALA A 62 2.28 -50.25 -7.31
C ALA A 62 1.55 -49.11 -7.98
N LEU A 63 0.95 -49.35 -9.16
CA LEU A 63 0.13 -48.33 -9.86
C LEU A 63 -1.09 -47.92 -9.05
N LYS A 64 -1.76 -48.82 -8.34
CA LYS A 64 -2.83 -48.47 -7.44
C LYS A 64 -2.40 -47.51 -6.32
N THR A 65 -1.24 -47.79 -5.73
CA THR A 65 -0.69 -46.93 -4.69
C THR A 65 -0.33 -45.55 -5.24
N GLU A 66 0.25 -45.47 -6.44
CA GLU A 66 0.57 -44.23 -7.11
C GLU A 66 -0.69 -43.41 -7.43
N ILE A 67 -1.77 -44.05 -7.90
CA ILE A 67 -3.04 -43.38 -8.15
C ILE A 67 -3.58 -42.74 -6.86
N ILE A 68 -3.57 -43.48 -5.74
CA ILE A 68 -4.06 -42.96 -4.44
C ILE A 68 -3.21 -41.75 -3.99
N GLU A 69 -1.90 -41.83 -4.19
CA GLU A 69 -1.00 -40.72 -3.84
C GLU A 69 -1.22 -39.49 -4.75
N LEU A 70 -1.42 -39.71 -6.04
CA LEU A 70 -1.73 -38.66 -7.00
C LEU A 70 -3.09 -37.99 -6.70
N ASP A 71 -4.12 -38.77 -6.41
CA ASP A 71 -5.44 -38.26 -6.02
C ASP A 71 -5.33 -37.36 -4.78
N LYS A 72 -4.58 -37.81 -3.79
CA LYS A 72 -4.34 -37.01 -2.56
C LYS A 72 -3.62 -35.72 -2.85
N ARG A 73 -2.58 -35.74 -3.67
CA ARG A 73 -1.87 -34.52 -4.06
C ARG A 73 -2.76 -33.57 -4.87
N LEU A 74 -3.63 -34.11 -5.69
CA LEU A 74 -4.58 -33.31 -6.47
C LEU A 74 -5.56 -32.60 -5.56
N GLU A 75 -6.11 -33.26 -4.54
CA GLU A 75 -6.96 -32.67 -3.52
C GLU A 75 -6.25 -31.56 -2.74
N GLU A 76 -4.98 -31.82 -2.31
CA GLU A 76 -4.16 -30.81 -1.63
C GLU A 76 -3.94 -29.54 -2.52
N PHE A 77 -3.64 -29.74 -3.81
CA PHE A 77 -3.47 -28.61 -4.75
C PHE A 77 -4.78 -27.86 -5.05
N GLU A 78 -5.90 -28.56 -5.08
CA GLU A 78 -7.22 -27.92 -5.26
C GLU A 78 -7.57 -27.03 -4.06
N GLU A 79 -7.34 -27.53 -2.83
CA GLU A 79 -7.55 -26.74 -1.60
C GLU A 79 -6.62 -25.50 -1.58
N GLU A 80 -5.33 -25.68 -1.93
CA GLU A 80 -4.37 -24.59 -1.99
C GLU A 80 -4.73 -23.54 -3.05
N ALA A 81 -5.21 -23.98 -4.22
CA ALA A 81 -5.68 -23.10 -5.28
C ALA A 81 -6.92 -22.30 -4.89
N VAL A 82 -7.86 -22.91 -4.17
CA VAL A 82 -9.04 -22.23 -3.60
C VAL A 82 -8.60 -21.20 -2.58
N GLY A 83 -7.72 -21.57 -1.65
CA GLY A 83 -7.17 -20.65 -0.64
C GLY A 83 -6.44 -19.46 -1.26
N ALA A 84 -5.59 -19.71 -2.27
CA ALA A 84 -4.89 -18.66 -3.00
C ALA A 84 -5.84 -17.72 -3.76
N THR A 85 -6.91 -18.27 -4.32
CA THR A 85 -7.95 -17.48 -5.03
C THR A 85 -8.71 -16.59 -4.06
N GLN A 86 -9.06 -17.10 -2.88
CA GLN A 86 -9.70 -16.33 -1.82
C GLN A 86 -8.81 -15.17 -1.35
N GLN A 87 -7.55 -15.44 -1.04
CA GLN A 87 -6.59 -14.41 -0.63
C GLN A 87 -6.40 -13.33 -1.70
N ARG A 88 -6.33 -13.74 -2.97
CA ARG A 88 -6.23 -12.81 -4.10
C ARG A 88 -7.44 -11.89 -4.18
N THR A 89 -8.64 -12.43 -3.99
CA THR A 89 -9.89 -11.64 -4.02
C THR A 89 -9.92 -10.63 -2.89
N GLU A 90 -9.58 -11.06 -1.68
CA GLU A 90 -9.49 -10.18 -0.51
C GLU A 90 -8.45 -9.06 -0.68
N LEU A 91 -7.27 -9.39 -1.20
CA LEU A 91 -6.23 -8.39 -1.48
C LEU A 91 -6.64 -7.40 -2.58
N LEU A 92 -7.41 -7.83 -3.59
CA LEU A 92 -7.95 -6.94 -4.61
C LEU A 92 -9.00 -5.99 -4.04
N GLU A 93 -9.84 -6.46 -3.13
CA GLU A 93 -10.83 -5.65 -2.43
C GLU A 93 -10.17 -4.61 -1.53
N GLN A 94 -9.21 -5.02 -0.70
CA GLN A 94 -8.40 -4.11 0.13
C GLN A 94 -7.65 -3.07 -0.72
N LYS A 95 -7.08 -3.48 -1.85
CA LYS A 95 -6.42 -2.57 -2.79
C LYS A 95 -7.38 -1.53 -3.33
N SER A 96 -8.58 -1.95 -3.74
CA SER A 96 -9.62 -1.04 -4.25
C SER A 96 -10.04 -0.01 -3.21
N GLU A 97 -10.24 -0.42 -1.96
CA GLU A 97 -10.58 0.46 -0.84
C GLU A 97 -9.47 1.48 -0.54
N ILE A 98 -8.21 1.02 -0.53
CA ILE A 98 -7.04 1.90 -0.35
C ILE A 98 -6.93 2.91 -1.50
N GLU A 99 -7.17 2.49 -2.75
CA GLU A 99 -7.13 3.39 -3.91
C GLU A 99 -8.23 4.45 -3.84
N GLU A 100 -9.45 4.10 -3.43
CA GLU A 100 -10.56 5.05 -3.24
C GLU A 100 -10.27 6.03 -2.11
N THR A 101 -9.83 5.54 -0.96
CA THR A 101 -9.43 6.38 0.18
C THR A 101 -8.28 7.32 -0.19
N THR A 102 -7.30 6.83 -0.93
CA THR A 102 -6.17 7.65 -1.42
C THR A 102 -6.66 8.76 -2.36
N ARG A 103 -7.61 8.47 -3.25
CA ARG A 103 -8.20 9.47 -4.15
C ARG A 103 -8.92 10.56 -3.39
N SER A 104 -9.78 10.20 -2.45
CA SER A 104 -10.51 11.14 -1.58
C SER A 104 -9.53 12.02 -0.78
N LEU A 105 -8.46 11.45 -0.27
CA LEU A 105 -7.42 12.20 0.45
C LEU A 105 -6.69 13.19 -0.46
N VAL A 106 -6.36 12.80 -1.69
CA VAL A 106 -5.73 13.70 -2.68
C VAL A 106 -6.63 14.88 -3.00
N GLU A 107 -7.94 14.66 -3.17
CA GLU A 107 -8.92 15.72 -3.42
C GLU A 107 -9.01 16.68 -2.23
N SER A 108 -9.08 16.16 -1.01
CA SER A 108 -9.10 16.95 0.22
C SER A 108 -7.83 17.80 0.39
N VAL A 109 -6.66 17.22 0.12
CA VAL A 109 -5.36 17.94 0.17
C VAL A 109 -5.31 19.06 -0.87
N ASN A 110 -5.83 18.83 -2.08
CA ASN A 110 -5.88 19.85 -3.11
C ASN A 110 -6.85 20.99 -2.76
N ALA A 111 -8.02 20.68 -2.20
CA ALA A 111 -8.97 21.67 -1.72
C ALA A 111 -8.36 22.53 -0.58
N LEU A 112 -7.71 21.89 0.38
CA LEU A 112 -7.03 22.58 1.46
C LEU A 112 -5.88 23.47 0.96
N LYS A 113 -5.13 23.01 -0.05
CA LYS A 113 -4.08 23.83 -0.69
C LYS A 113 -4.65 25.13 -1.25
N ILE A 114 -5.80 25.10 -1.91
CA ILE A 114 -6.45 26.30 -2.45
C ILE A 114 -6.81 27.27 -1.32
N GLN A 115 -7.42 26.79 -0.24
CA GLN A 115 -7.77 27.59 0.92
C GLN A 115 -6.53 28.23 1.57
N VAL A 116 -5.45 27.47 1.69
CA VAL A 116 -4.18 27.98 2.22
C VAL A 116 -3.56 29.05 1.33
N GLU A 117 -3.66 28.92 0.01
CA GLU A 117 -3.18 29.96 -0.92
C GLU A 117 -4.00 31.26 -0.82
N GLU A 118 -5.28 31.16 -0.59
CA GLU A 118 -6.13 32.33 -0.32
C GLU A 118 -5.77 32.98 1.02
N ALA A 119 -5.65 32.18 2.07
CA ALA A 119 -5.26 32.65 3.39
C ALA A 119 -3.85 33.27 3.40
N TYR A 120 -2.94 32.79 2.54
CA TYR A 120 -1.57 33.32 2.44
C TYR A 120 -1.53 34.81 2.08
N LYS A 121 -2.51 35.32 1.34
CA LYS A 121 -2.63 36.75 0.97
C LYS A 121 -2.89 37.63 2.18
N LEU A 122 -3.52 37.07 3.21
CA LEU A 122 -3.89 37.79 4.43
C LEU A 122 -2.79 37.77 5.48
N LEU A 123 -1.73 36.98 5.27
CA LEU A 123 -0.67 36.82 6.26
C LEU A 123 0.19 38.08 6.38
N PRO A 124 0.65 38.41 7.61
CA PRO A 124 1.65 39.43 7.82
C PRO A 124 2.91 39.18 7.01
N THR A 125 3.52 40.25 6.49
CA THR A 125 4.74 40.15 5.66
C THR A 125 5.87 39.31 6.29
N PRO A 126 6.16 39.41 7.60
CA PRO A 126 7.21 38.57 8.24
C PRO A 126 6.87 37.09 8.19
N LEU A 127 5.62 36.74 8.49
CA LEU A 127 5.15 35.37 8.46
C LEU A 127 5.19 34.84 7.02
N ALA A 128 4.70 35.59 6.05
CA ALA A 128 4.73 35.24 4.64
C ALA A 128 6.15 34.98 4.14
N LYS A 129 7.14 35.77 4.56
CA LYS A 129 8.54 35.54 4.26
C LYS A 129 9.07 34.21 4.84
N ARG A 130 8.75 33.91 6.09
CA ARG A 130 9.12 32.65 6.77
C ARG A 130 8.48 31.43 6.11
N LEU A 131 7.25 31.56 5.63
CA LEU A 131 6.47 30.46 5.01
C LEU A 131 6.77 30.28 3.51
N LYS A 132 7.48 31.21 2.88
CA LYS A 132 7.83 31.14 1.45
C LYS A 132 8.45 29.79 1.02
N PRO A 133 9.41 29.18 1.75
CA PRO A 133 9.98 27.90 1.36
C PRO A 133 8.97 26.76 1.40
N PHE A 134 8.04 26.75 2.35
CA PHE A 134 6.97 25.74 2.43
C PHE A 134 5.98 25.90 1.26
N ARG A 135 5.58 27.15 0.97
CA ARG A 135 4.73 27.46 -0.18
C ARG A 135 5.36 27.03 -1.50
N GLN A 136 6.67 27.28 -1.68
CA GLN A 136 7.38 26.84 -2.87
C GLN A 136 7.33 25.32 -3.02
N LYS A 137 7.54 24.55 -1.93
CA LYS A 137 7.42 23.09 -1.94
C LYS A 137 6.03 22.61 -2.35
N LEU A 138 4.96 23.29 -1.90
CA LEU A 138 3.59 22.97 -2.28
C LEU A 138 3.28 23.25 -3.76
N ASN A 139 3.93 24.26 -4.34
CA ASN A 139 3.70 24.70 -5.71
C ASN A 139 4.62 24.03 -6.73
N TYR A 140 5.62 23.27 -6.29
CA TYR A 140 6.51 22.49 -7.16
C TYR A 140 5.73 21.30 -7.77
N HIS A 141 4.89 21.57 -8.76
CA HIS A 141 4.06 20.58 -9.43
C HIS A 141 4.55 20.24 -10.85
N ASN A 142 5.67 20.80 -11.29
CA ASN A 142 6.18 20.62 -12.65
C ASN A 142 7.40 19.71 -12.71
N GLY A 143 7.16 18.43 -12.93
CA GLY A 143 7.94 17.60 -13.84
C GLY A 143 9.18 16.88 -13.33
N ARG A 144 9.81 17.19 -12.19
CA ARG A 144 11.05 16.51 -11.76
C ARG A 144 11.16 16.06 -10.31
N ASN A 145 10.32 16.54 -9.42
CA ASN A 145 10.24 16.03 -8.04
C ASN A 145 8.77 15.78 -7.69
N ASN A 146 8.30 14.57 -7.92
CA ASN A 146 7.01 14.12 -7.43
C ASN A 146 7.09 13.98 -5.90
N PHE A 147 6.72 15.03 -5.17
CA PHE A 147 6.48 14.89 -3.74
C PHE A 147 5.38 13.85 -3.53
N SER A 148 5.67 12.86 -2.69
CA SER A 148 4.67 11.88 -2.29
C SER A 148 3.48 12.57 -1.60
N LEU A 149 2.31 11.96 -1.62
CA LEU A 149 1.13 12.48 -0.93
C LEU A 149 1.46 12.78 0.54
N ARG A 150 2.19 11.92 1.21
CA ARG A 150 2.67 12.11 2.58
C ARG A 150 3.45 13.41 2.74
N GLN A 151 4.43 13.66 1.88
CA GLN A 151 5.24 14.89 1.94
C GLN A 151 4.40 16.16 1.73
N ARG A 152 3.36 16.10 0.89
CA ARG A 152 2.43 17.23 0.70
C ARG A 152 1.62 17.49 1.97
N VAL A 153 1.09 16.44 2.59
CA VAL A 153 0.35 16.53 3.86
C VAL A 153 1.23 17.08 4.96
N ASP A 154 2.45 16.56 5.13
CA ASP A 154 3.39 17.01 6.14
C ASP A 154 3.77 18.50 5.94
N THR A 155 3.93 18.93 4.69
CA THR A 155 4.25 20.33 4.36
C THR A 155 3.06 21.25 4.68
N LEU A 156 1.83 20.85 4.33
CA LEU A 156 0.62 21.59 4.65
C LEU A 156 0.41 21.69 6.17
N LEU A 157 0.59 20.59 6.87
CA LEU A 157 0.46 20.55 8.33
C LEU A 157 1.48 21.48 9.00
N SER A 158 2.74 21.44 8.57
CA SER A 158 3.80 22.32 9.08
C SER A 158 3.47 23.80 8.83
N LEU A 159 2.92 24.13 7.68
CA LEU A 159 2.50 25.49 7.33
C LEU A 159 1.34 25.96 8.23
N LEU A 160 0.31 25.11 8.39
CA LEU A 160 -0.83 25.43 9.26
C LEU A 160 -0.42 25.57 10.73
N GLN A 161 0.48 24.72 11.21
CA GLN A 161 1.04 24.82 12.58
C GLN A 161 1.79 26.13 12.77
N ALA A 162 2.61 26.54 11.81
CA ALA A 162 3.34 27.81 11.89
C ALA A 162 2.39 29.03 11.90
N ILE A 163 1.32 29.00 11.08
CA ILE A 163 0.28 30.02 11.09
C ILE A 163 -0.44 30.04 12.44
N SER A 164 -0.84 28.88 12.96
CA SER A 164 -1.52 28.78 14.27
C SER A 164 -0.64 29.25 15.42
N LEU A 165 0.64 28.92 15.39
CA LEU A 165 1.60 29.39 16.40
C LEU A 165 1.74 30.91 16.36
N TYR A 166 1.87 31.49 15.17
CA TYR A 166 1.95 32.94 15.00
C TYR A 166 0.68 33.65 15.48
N HIS A 167 -0.49 33.08 15.18
CA HIS A 167 -1.80 33.62 15.59
C HIS A 167 -1.94 33.72 17.13
N ARG A 168 -1.34 32.81 17.86
CA ARG A 168 -1.40 32.77 19.36
C ARG A 168 -0.38 33.62 20.06
N ASN A 169 0.61 34.15 19.32
CA ASN A 169 1.71 34.90 19.89
C ASN A 169 1.66 36.37 19.51
N ILE A 170 2.24 37.19 20.36
CA ILE A 170 2.56 38.57 20.03
C ILE A 170 3.98 38.58 19.50
N SER A 171 4.21 39.22 18.35
CA SER A 171 5.53 39.31 17.75
C SER A 171 5.90 40.76 17.43
N LEU A 172 7.14 41.13 17.72
CA LEU A 172 7.73 42.41 17.39
C LEU A 172 8.65 42.21 16.19
N GLU A 173 8.42 42.96 15.14
CA GLU A 173 9.21 42.86 13.88
C GLU A 173 9.54 44.25 13.37
N ARG A 174 10.71 44.41 12.72
CA ARG A 174 11.05 45.63 11.99
C ARG A 174 10.65 45.46 10.54
N GLN A 175 9.96 46.45 10.00
CA GLN A 175 9.47 46.42 8.63
C GLN A 175 9.56 47.77 7.95
N GLU A 176 9.86 47.72 6.66
CA GLU A 176 9.83 48.86 5.77
C GLU A 176 8.54 48.86 4.96
N PHE A 177 7.74 49.90 5.07
CA PHE A 177 6.57 50.15 4.25
C PHE A 177 6.29 51.64 4.08
N SER A 178 5.48 51.96 3.10
CA SER A 178 5.07 53.34 2.86
C SER A 178 3.64 53.56 3.34
N LEU A 179 3.41 54.68 3.99
CA LEU A 179 2.08 55.19 4.34
C LEU A 179 1.51 56.01 3.17
N GLU A 180 0.51 56.80 3.42
CA GLU A 180 -0.17 57.65 2.45
C GLU A 180 0.77 58.63 1.74
N ASP A 181 1.88 59.05 2.39
CA ASP A 181 2.92 59.94 1.87
C ASP A 181 3.89 59.27 0.84
N ARG A 182 3.67 57.97 0.55
CA ARG A 182 4.48 57.18 -0.40
C ARG A 182 5.97 57.15 -0.11
N VAL A 183 6.43 57.59 1.07
CA VAL A 183 7.83 57.49 1.50
C VAL A 183 8.02 56.17 2.28
N SER A 184 8.92 55.32 1.82
CA SER A 184 9.26 54.11 2.53
C SER A 184 10.08 54.44 3.78
N ARG A 185 9.62 53.97 4.92
CA ARG A 185 10.28 54.17 6.23
C ARG A 185 10.28 52.89 7.00
N GLU A 186 11.26 52.72 7.86
CA GLU A 186 11.35 51.60 8.80
C GLU A 186 10.45 51.88 10.02
N PHE A 187 9.65 50.88 10.36
CA PHE A 187 8.76 50.89 11.52
C PHE A 187 9.02 49.65 12.38
N GLN A 188 8.84 49.83 13.68
CA GLN A 188 8.72 48.71 14.61
C GLN A 188 7.22 48.34 14.69
N VAL A 189 6.92 47.09 14.44
CA VAL A 189 5.52 46.61 14.32
C VAL A 189 5.29 45.51 15.32
N ILE A 190 4.32 45.71 16.21
CA ILE A 190 3.84 44.68 17.13
C ILE A 190 2.61 44.02 16.50
N TYR A 191 2.71 42.74 16.23
CA TYR A 191 1.60 41.93 15.73
C TYR A 191 0.93 41.19 16.87
N PHE A 192 -0.39 41.35 17.00
CA PHE A 192 -1.24 40.55 17.86
C PHE A 192 -1.86 39.43 17.04
N GLY A 193 -1.09 38.38 16.85
CA GLY A 193 -1.48 37.27 15.96
C GLY A 193 -1.67 37.72 14.51
N LEU A 194 -2.79 37.31 13.92
CA LEU A 194 -3.18 37.62 12.53
C LEU A 194 -4.26 38.70 12.43
N GLY A 195 -4.74 39.21 13.57
CA GLY A 195 -5.91 40.08 13.58
C GLY A 195 -5.58 41.56 13.47
N ILE A 196 -4.52 42.03 14.15
CA ILE A 196 -4.17 43.44 14.23
C ILE A 196 -2.68 43.62 14.45
N ALA A 197 -2.14 44.74 13.97
CA ALA A 197 -0.79 45.15 14.25
C ALA A 197 -0.75 46.64 14.56
N TYR A 198 0.18 47.08 15.41
CA TYR A 198 0.47 48.47 15.70
C TYR A 198 1.90 48.76 15.32
N PHE A 199 2.11 49.92 14.72
CA PHE A 199 3.43 50.31 14.25
C PHE A 199 3.83 51.69 14.86
N VAL A 200 5.09 51.88 15.06
CA VAL A 200 5.70 53.15 15.45
C VAL A 200 7.06 53.28 14.79
N ASN A 201 7.44 54.51 14.44
CA ASN A 201 8.77 54.80 13.94
C ASN A 201 9.79 54.85 15.11
N GLU A 202 11.08 54.81 14.82
CA GLU A 202 12.15 54.83 15.85
C GLU A 202 12.11 56.11 16.69
N SER A 203 11.69 57.23 16.13
CA SER A 203 11.58 58.51 16.86
C SER A 203 10.33 58.63 17.73
N GLY A 204 9.38 57.69 17.67
CA GLY A 204 8.12 57.73 18.47
C GLY A 204 7.15 58.78 18.01
N THR A 205 7.29 59.34 16.79
CA THR A 205 6.48 60.46 16.29
C THR A 205 5.42 60.09 15.26
N VAL A 206 5.63 58.98 14.55
CA VAL A 206 4.70 58.45 13.56
C VAL A 206 4.26 57.10 14.01
N ALA A 207 2.96 56.92 14.16
CA ALA A 207 2.39 55.65 14.60
C ALA A 207 1.03 55.39 13.94
N GLY A 208 0.54 54.18 14.19
CA GLY A 208 -0.77 53.79 13.71
C GLY A 208 -1.02 52.30 13.88
N TYR A 209 -1.98 51.80 13.16
CA TYR A 209 -2.39 50.41 13.21
C TYR A 209 -2.59 49.81 11.82
N GLY A 210 -2.53 48.51 11.75
CA GLY A 210 -2.78 47.75 10.53
C GLY A 210 -3.74 46.60 10.79
N SER A 211 -4.58 46.31 9.84
CA SER A 211 -5.52 45.18 9.86
C SER A 211 -5.46 44.38 8.54
N PRO A 212 -5.77 43.09 8.55
CA PRO A 212 -5.84 42.33 7.34
C PRO A 212 -7.07 42.75 6.50
N SER A 213 -6.86 42.84 5.18
CA SER A 213 -7.89 43.10 4.18
C SER A 213 -7.77 42.08 3.04
N LYS A 214 -8.75 42.01 2.12
CA LYS A 214 -8.78 41.07 0.99
C LYS A 214 -7.52 41.15 0.13
N ASP A 215 -6.91 42.34 0.01
CA ASP A 215 -5.71 42.59 -0.81
C ASP A 215 -4.40 42.66 0.00
N GLY A 216 -4.44 42.26 1.27
CA GLY A 216 -3.27 42.27 2.16
C GLY A 216 -3.50 43.16 3.37
N TRP A 217 -2.43 43.58 4.03
CA TRP A 217 -2.50 44.45 5.21
C TRP A 217 -2.70 45.92 4.82
N VAL A 218 -3.69 46.55 5.43
CA VAL A 218 -3.97 47.97 5.27
C VAL A 218 -3.50 48.71 6.51
N TRP A 219 -2.67 49.75 6.30
CA TRP A 219 -2.06 50.53 7.35
C TRP A 219 -2.78 51.89 7.46
N LYS A 220 -3.24 52.24 8.66
CA LYS A 220 -3.82 53.56 8.97
C LYS A 220 -2.92 54.30 9.95
N ARG A 221 -2.62 55.56 9.65
CA ARG A 221 -1.81 56.41 10.50
C ARG A 221 -2.65 57.02 11.61
N ASP A 222 -2.18 56.94 12.83
CA ASP A 222 -2.76 57.60 14.01
C ASP A 222 -1.63 57.88 15.00
N ASP A 223 -1.08 59.11 14.87
CA ASP A 223 0.07 59.52 15.67
C ASP A 223 -0.30 59.70 17.17
N SER A 224 -1.58 59.80 17.53
CA SER A 224 -2.02 59.84 18.91
C SER A 224 -1.66 58.59 19.73
N LEU A 225 -1.46 57.49 19.05
CA LEU A 225 -1.09 56.20 19.65
C LEU A 225 0.42 56.01 19.85
N ALA A 226 1.24 56.96 19.36
CA ALA A 226 2.67 56.80 19.29
C ALA A 226 3.33 56.46 20.67
N GLN A 227 2.91 57.14 21.72
CA GLN A 227 3.48 56.94 23.04
C GLN A 227 3.12 55.56 23.63
N GLU A 228 1.86 55.14 23.47
CA GLU A 228 1.40 53.83 23.97
C GLU A 228 2.04 52.70 23.20
N ILE A 229 2.17 52.80 21.87
CA ILE A 229 2.81 51.81 21.03
C ILE A 229 4.30 51.73 21.31
N ALA A 230 5.00 52.88 21.44
CA ALA A 230 6.42 52.90 21.79
C ALA A 230 6.68 52.23 23.15
N THR A 231 5.83 52.49 24.16
CA THR A 231 5.90 51.78 25.44
C THR A 231 5.70 50.25 25.26
N GLY A 232 4.77 49.85 24.37
CA GLY A 232 4.58 48.44 24.06
C GLY A 232 5.83 47.79 23.44
N VAL A 233 6.50 48.51 22.55
CA VAL A 233 7.78 48.07 21.97
C VAL A 233 8.87 47.95 23.05
N ASP A 234 8.98 48.92 23.96
CA ASP A 234 9.93 48.87 25.04
C ASP A 234 9.69 47.72 26.01
N MET A 235 8.40 47.41 26.29
CA MET A 235 8.04 46.23 27.10
C MET A 235 8.43 44.92 26.39
N MET A 236 8.23 44.83 25.09
CA MET A 236 8.61 43.63 24.30
C MET A 236 10.13 43.46 24.26
N ASN A 237 10.88 44.58 24.30
CA ASN A 237 12.36 44.59 24.36
C ASN A 237 12.90 44.47 25.78
N ASN A 238 12.06 44.30 26.82
CA ASN A 238 12.43 44.31 28.22
C ASN A 238 13.08 45.61 28.70
N GLN A 239 12.75 46.74 28.08
CA GLN A 239 13.25 48.09 28.42
C GLN A 239 12.27 48.86 29.31
N ALA A 240 11.02 48.41 29.41
CA ALA A 240 9.99 48.97 30.27
C ALA A 240 9.29 47.88 31.07
N MET A 241 8.78 48.27 32.26
CA MET A 241 7.98 47.33 33.07
C MET A 241 6.62 47.07 32.42
N PRO A 242 6.11 45.83 32.50
CA PRO A 242 4.79 45.46 31.99
C PRO A 242 3.68 46.33 32.60
N ARG A 243 2.87 46.95 31.76
CA ARG A 243 1.68 47.69 32.12
C ARG A 243 0.54 47.46 31.10
N PHE A 244 -0.67 47.82 31.46
CA PHE A 244 -1.78 47.80 30.50
C PHE A 244 -1.64 48.99 29.53
N LEU A 245 -1.79 48.69 28.21
CA LEU A 245 -1.78 49.67 27.14
C LEU A 245 -3.23 49.91 26.66
N LYS A 246 -3.56 51.15 26.37
CA LYS A 246 -4.83 51.53 25.80
C LYS A 246 -4.68 51.65 24.29
N LEU A 247 -4.90 50.55 23.58
CA LEU A 247 -4.84 50.51 22.11
C LEU A 247 -6.23 50.30 21.53
N PRO A 248 -6.65 51.09 20.51
CA PRO A 248 -7.92 50.89 19.88
C PRO A 248 -7.98 49.61 19.11
N PHE A 249 -9.09 48.89 19.21
CA PHE A 249 -9.33 47.72 18.38
C PHE A 249 -10.24 48.17 17.23
N PRO A 250 -9.77 48.33 15.99
CA PRO A 250 -10.60 48.72 14.88
C PRO A 250 -11.63 47.61 14.65
N HIS A 251 -12.91 47.97 14.73
CA HIS A 251 -13.94 47.08 14.23
C HIS A 251 -13.73 46.88 12.71
N PRO A 252 -13.82 45.63 12.22
CA PRO A 252 -13.89 45.44 10.78
C PRO A 252 -15.05 46.29 10.26
N GLU A 253 -14.73 47.18 9.34
CA GLU A 253 -15.79 47.91 8.62
C GLU A 253 -16.70 46.87 8.00
N GLU A 254 -18.02 46.90 8.37
CA GLU A 254 -19.01 46.08 7.70
C GLU A 254 -18.94 46.43 6.21
N PRO A 255 -18.90 45.42 5.31
CA PRO A 255 -18.93 45.72 3.89
C PRO A 255 -20.21 46.51 3.61
N ASN A 256 -20.05 47.75 3.17
CA ASN A 256 -21.18 48.55 2.70
C ASN A 256 -22.01 47.71 1.73
N GLN A 257 -23.27 47.49 2.11
CA GLN A 257 -24.28 46.82 1.29
C GLN A 257 -24.50 47.57 -0.02
#